data_7a3292d2e1cc4abeb80650a486a10025
#
_entry.id   7a3292d2e1cc4abeb80650a486a10025
#
_cell.length_a   1.000
_cell.length_b   1.000
_cell.length_c   1.000
_cell.angle_alpha   90.00
_cell.angle_beta   90.00
_cell.angle_gamma   90.00
#
_symmetry.space_group_name_H-M   'P 1'
#
loop_
_entity.id
_entity.type
_entity.pdbx_description
1 polymer ?
#
loop_
_entity_poly.entity_id
_entity_poly.type
_entity_poly.pdbx_seq_one_letter_code
_entity_poly.pdbx_strand_id
1 'polypeptide(L)' 'MLDILRKEPLGGVLWMGTAKDEEEVRTIFKKLRAASPGVYFIFDQNTRTKRAIKPEEFGKDVQL' A
#
# COMPACT_ATOMS: atom_id res chain seq x y z
N MET A 1 9.75 0.33 9.69
CA MET A 1 8.86 -0.67 9.05
C MET A 1 7.56 -0.05 8.66
N LEU A 2 7.09 -0.41 7.49
CA LEU A 2 5.85 0.13 6.95
C LEU A 2 4.86 -1.02 6.78
N ASP A 3 3.66 -0.85 7.34
CA ASP A 3 2.60 -1.83 7.18
C ASP A 3 1.74 -1.44 5.98
N ILE A 4 1.34 -2.44 5.21
CA ILE A 4 0.45 -2.23 4.07
C ILE A 4 -0.92 -2.77 4.45
N LEU A 5 -1.92 -1.91 4.37
CA LEU A 5 -3.28 -2.23 4.77
C LEU A 5 -4.22 -2.00 3.59
N ARG A 6 -5.27 -2.81 3.50
CA ARG A 6 -6.30 -2.62 2.49
C ARG A 6 -7.63 -2.35 3.17
N LYS A 7 -8.36 -1.36 2.64
CA LYS A 7 -9.68 -1.04 3.17
C LYS A 7 -10.67 -2.12 2.74
N GLU A 8 -11.43 -2.62 3.71
CA GLU A 8 -12.44 -3.64 3.44
C GLU A 8 -13.74 -2.98 2.99
N PRO A 9 -14.49 -3.62 2.08
CA PRO A 9 -15.73 -3.03 1.59
C PRO A 9 -16.77 -2.78 2.69
N LEU A 10 -16.76 -3.61 3.71
CA LEU A 10 -17.74 -3.50 4.80
C LEU A 10 -17.23 -2.68 5.97
N GLY A 11 -16.09 -2.04 5.80
CA GLY A 11 -15.47 -1.26 6.87
C GLY A 11 -14.27 -1.97 7.45
N GLY A 12 -13.43 -1.21 8.17
CA GLY A 12 -12.22 -1.77 8.73
C GLY A 12 -11.10 -1.87 7.71
N VAL A 13 -9.98 -2.42 8.15
CA VAL A 13 -8.82 -2.60 7.29
C VAL A 13 -8.26 -4.00 7.49
N LEU A 14 -7.63 -4.52 6.43
CA LEU A 14 -6.99 -5.82 6.46
C LEU A 14 -5.49 -5.61 6.26
N TRP A 15 -4.70 -6.21 7.16
CA TRP A 15 -3.24 -6.15 7.04
C TRP A 15 -2.80 -7.04 5.89
N MET A 16 -2.04 -6.47 4.96
CA MET A 16 -1.64 -7.19 3.75
C MET A 16 -0.16 -7.55 3.75
N GLY A 17 0.66 -6.86 4.51
CA GLY A 17 2.08 -7.16 4.53
C GLY A 17 2.88 -6.04 5.15
N THR A 18 4.19 -6.25 5.22
CA THR A 18 5.11 -5.29 5.81
C THR A 18 6.26 -5.05 4.85
N ALA A 19 6.71 -3.80 4.78
CA ALA A 19 7.83 -3.42 3.94
C ALA A 19 8.83 -2.64 4.78
N LYS A 20 10.10 -2.72 4.40
CA LYS A 20 11.15 -2.02 5.15
C LYS A 20 11.30 -0.57 4.69
N ASP A 21 10.92 -0.27 3.45
CA ASP A 21 11.03 1.09 2.92
C ASP A 21 10.03 1.30 1.79
N GLU A 22 10.03 2.51 1.24
CA GLU A 22 9.08 2.89 0.19
C GLU A 22 9.27 2.10 -1.08
N GLU A 23 10.48 1.74 -1.40
CA GLU A 23 10.75 0.98 -2.61
C GLU A 23 10.13 -0.40 -2.53
N GLU A 24 10.23 -1.02 -1.37
CA GLU A 24 9.61 -2.33 -1.17
C GLU A 24 8.10 -2.24 -1.17
N VAL A 25 7.56 -1.14 -0.63
CA VAL A 25 6.11 -0.89 -0.69
C VAL A 25 5.65 -0.88 -2.14
N ARG A 26 6.39 -0.20 -3.00
CA ARG A 26 6.03 -0.11 -4.41
C ARG A 26 5.95 -1.51 -5.05
N THR A 27 6.95 -2.33 -4.79
CA THR A 27 6.99 -3.68 -5.34
C THR A 27 5.81 -4.51 -4.88
N ILE A 28 5.55 -4.48 -3.57
CA ILE A 28 4.45 -5.25 -3.00
C ILE A 28 3.11 -4.72 -3.48
N PHE A 29 2.95 -3.40 -3.50
CA PHE A 29 1.70 -2.78 -3.91
C PHE A 29 1.31 -3.15 -5.34
N LYS A 30 2.27 -3.20 -6.24
CA LYS A 30 1.97 -3.57 -7.62
C LYS A 30 1.38 -4.96 -7.71
N LYS A 31 1.93 -5.89 -6.94
CA LYS A 31 1.42 -7.26 -6.92
C LYS A 31 0.04 -7.33 -6.29
N LEU A 32 -0.13 -6.63 -5.17
CA LEU A 32 -1.42 -6.66 -4.47
C LEU A 32 -2.51 -6.02 -5.30
N ARG A 33 -2.22 -4.92 -5.96
CA ARG A 33 -3.21 -4.22 -6.77
C ARG A 33 -3.68 -5.08 -7.94
N ALA A 34 -2.77 -5.83 -8.52
CA ALA A 34 -3.13 -6.70 -9.65
C ALA A 34 -4.05 -7.83 -9.21
N ALA A 35 -3.77 -8.39 -8.04
CA ALA A 35 -4.55 -9.53 -7.54
C ALA A 35 -5.83 -9.09 -6.83
N SER A 36 -5.79 -7.95 -6.16
CA SER A 36 -6.90 -7.52 -5.32
C SER A 36 -7.03 -6.00 -5.37
N PRO A 37 -7.70 -5.46 -6.38
CA PRO A 37 -7.88 -4.02 -6.50
C PRO A 37 -8.64 -3.44 -5.31
N GLY A 38 -8.32 -2.20 -4.95
CA GLY A 38 -8.98 -1.56 -3.83
C GLY A 38 -8.17 -0.39 -3.33
N VAL A 39 -8.56 0.12 -2.17
CA VAL A 39 -7.88 1.24 -1.53
C VAL A 39 -6.89 0.70 -0.52
N TYR A 40 -5.67 1.14 -0.65
CA TYR A 40 -4.59 0.69 0.23
C TYR A 40 -4.03 1.85 1.03
N PHE A 41 -3.52 1.54 2.21
CA PHE A 41 -2.89 2.51 3.12
C PHE A 41 -1.52 2.01 3.52
N ILE A 42 -0.64 2.96 3.83
CA ILE A 42 0.65 2.66 4.44
C ILE A 42 0.62 3.22 5.85
N PHE A 43 0.97 2.40 6.83
CA PHE A 43 1.13 2.83 8.21
C PHE A 43 2.62 2.77 8.56
N ASP A 44 3.17 3.92 8.91
CA ASP A 44 4.57 4.01 9.31
C ASP A 44 4.66 3.80 10.81
N GLN A 45 5.25 2.68 11.23
CA GLN A 45 5.33 2.34 12.64
C GLN A 45 6.23 3.29 13.42
N ASN A 46 7.21 3.88 12.74
CA ASN A 46 8.14 4.79 13.41
C ASN A 46 7.49 6.12 13.77
N THR A 47 6.73 6.68 12.86
CA THR A 47 6.07 7.97 13.07
C THR A 47 4.61 7.82 13.48
N ARG A 48 4.08 6.60 13.39
CA ARG A 48 2.69 6.28 13.68
C ARG A 48 1.74 7.08 12.83
N THR A 49 2.11 7.28 11.57
CA THR A 49 1.26 7.99 10.63
C THR A 49 0.74 7.03 9.58
N LYS A 50 -0.46 7.31 9.10
CA LYS A 50 -1.11 6.51 8.06
C LYS A 50 -1.45 7.41 6.89
N ARG A 51 -1.20 6.93 5.67
CA ARG A 51 -1.60 7.66 4.48
C ARG A 51 -2.12 6.69 3.42
N ALA A 52 -3.03 7.19 2.59
CA ALA A 52 -3.54 6.38 1.48
C ALA A 52 -2.52 6.31 0.36
N ILE A 53 -2.44 5.17 -0.28
CA ILE A 53 -1.60 5.01 -1.46
C ILE A 53 -2.44 5.39 -2.66
N LYS A 54 -1.99 6.40 -3.38
CA LYS A 54 -2.66 6.79 -4.62
C LYS A 54 -2.09 5.95 -5.75
N PRO A 55 -2.95 5.37 -6.58
CA PRO A 55 -2.46 4.54 -7.69
C PRO A 55 -1.44 5.26 -8.57
N GLU A 56 -1.61 6.55 -8.77
CA GLU A 56 -0.72 7.31 -9.64
C GLU A 56 0.66 7.52 -9.02
N GLU A 57 0.81 7.32 -7.72
CA GLU A 57 2.12 7.47 -7.09
C GLU A 57 3.13 6.48 -7.65
N PHE A 58 2.68 5.27 -7.90
CA PHE A 58 3.55 4.22 -8.41
C PHE A 58 3.27 3.87 -9.86
N GLY A 59 2.12 4.28 -10.35
CA GLY A 59 1.76 3.99 -11.72
C GLY A 59 2.65 4.67 -12.75
N LYS A 60 3.24 5.78 -12.38
CA LYS A 60 4.09 6.53 -13.29
C LYS A 60 5.32 5.74 -13.70
N ASP A 61 5.76 4.85 -12.87
CA ASP A 61 6.95 4.06 -13.17
C ASP A 61 6.73 3.09 -14.32
N VAL A 62 5.50 2.84 -14.65
CA VAL A 62 5.15 1.87 -15.66
C VAL A 62 4.93 2.50 -17.02
N GLN A 63 4.90 3.81 -17.06
CA GLN A 63 4.65 4.53 -18.28
C GLN A 63 5.94 4.83 -19.00
N LEU A 64 6.30 4.01 -19.86
CA LEU A 64 7.49 4.26 -20.64
C LEU A 64 7.30 3.91 -22.09
#